data_065717d773bbfb8caf8c26af3e80217b
#
_entry.id   065717d773bbfb8caf8c26af3e80217b
#
_cell.length_a   1.000
_cell.length_b   1.000
_cell.length_c   1.000
_cell.angle_alpha   90.00
_cell.angle_beta   90.00
_cell.angle_gamma   90.00
#
_symmetry.space_group_name_H-M   'P 1'
#
loop_
_entity.id
_entity.type
_entity.pdbx_description
1 polymer ?
#
loop_
_entity_poly.entity_id
_entity_poly.type
_entity_poly.pdbx_seq_one_letter_code
_entity_poly.pdbx_strand_id
1 'polypeptide(L)'
;MSRVVWIVIDSVGIGALPDSEKFGDKGVNTLGNIVKAHSDIKIPNMRKLGIGNIDGVDFMQPIENPIGVYGKCAEVSQGKDTTTGHWEMTGVLVETPFKTFENGFPKDIIDEFERRTGRKVVGNKPSSGTTILDEYGEHQMKTGDVIVYTSADSVFQIAAHEDIIPLEELYSMCEIAREIMMGDNAVARVIARPYVGPKAGEFVRTSNRRDYSLNPFEPTVLDNIKESGLDVIAVGKIEDIFNGQGITEAIHTKDNMHGVDETINYIKKENNGLIFTNLVDFDSKYGHRRNIEGYKEALEEFDTRIPQIIEALNEDDILIINADHGNDPTYKGTDHTREYIPLLVYGKNIKQGVNLGIRKSFADIGATVADILNVKLPKHGESFKNNIEK
;
A
#
# COMPACT_ATOMS: atom_id res chain seq x y z
N MET A 1 -4.30 21.85 -18.52
CA MET A 1 -3.87 21.77 -17.12
C MET A 1 -3.14 20.45 -16.97
N SER A 2 -2.00 20.45 -16.31
CA SER A 2 -1.23 19.23 -16.08
C SER A 2 -2.03 18.28 -15.18
N ARG A 3 -2.04 17.00 -15.52
CA ARG A 3 -2.60 15.91 -14.71
C ARG A 3 -1.48 14.95 -14.37
N VAL A 4 -1.53 14.38 -13.16
CA VAL A 4 -0.58 13.35 -12.74
C VAL A 4 -1.29 11.99 -12.68
N VAL A 5 -0.68 10.99 -13.30
CA VAL A 5 -1.05 9.58 -13.20
C VAL A 5 0.01 8.91 -12.35
N TRP A 6 -0.36 8.50 -11.15
CA TRP A 6 0.57 7.93 -10.17
C TRP A 6 0.21 6.48 -9.90
N ILE A 7 1.09 5.55 -10.28
CA ILE A 7 0.89 4.11 -10.16
C ILE A 7 1.91 3.54 -9.17
N VAL A 8 1.42 2.94 -8.11
CA VAL A 8 2.21 2.19 -7.14
C VAL A 8 2.17 0.71 -7.52
N ILE A 9 3.32 0.16 -7.91
CA ILE A 9 3.55 -1.27 -8.04
C ILE A 9 3.92 -1.80 -6.66
N ASP A 10 2.90 -2.18 -5.88
CA ASP A 10 3.00 -2.47 -4.45
C ASP A 10 4.12 -3.46 -4.14
N SER A 11 4.96 -3.14 -3.17
CA SER A 11 6.07 -3.97 -2.69
C SER A 11 7.26 -4.23 -3.64
N VAL A 12 7.37 -3.57 -4.78
CA VAL A 12 8.51 -3.78 -5.69
C VAL A 12 9.75 -2.99 -5.25
N GLY A 13 10.38 -3.41 -4.16
CA GLY A 13 11.65 -2.86 -3.70
C GLY A 13 12.82 -3.17 -4.62
N ILE A 14 13.90 -2.38 -4.54
CA ILE A 14 15.12 -2.49 -5.37
C ILE A 14 16.41 -2.48 -4.57
N GLY A 15 16.39 -3.08 -3.40
CA GLY A 15 17.55 -3.28 -2.56
C GLY A 15 17.47 -2.64 -1.18
N ALA A 16 18.14 -3.26 -0.23
CA ALA A 16 18.11 -2.92 1.18
C ALA A 16 18.45 -1.46 1.47
N LEU A 17 17.66 -0.81 2.32
CA LEU A 17 18.03 0.48 2.90
C LEU A 17 19.21 0.33 3.88
N PRO A 18 19.98 1.40 4.15
CA PRO A 18 21.10 1.35 5.09
C PRO A 18 20.72 0.90 6.50
N ASP A 19 19.49 1.16 6.91
CA ASP A 19 18.95 0.79 8.21
C ASP A 19 18.17 -0.54 8.22
N SER A 20 18.14 -1.27 7.12
CA SER A 20 17.39 -2.53 6.95
C SER A 20 17.73 -3.59 8.01
N GLU A 21 18.98 -3.62 8.51
CA GLU A 21 19.36 -4.54 9.58
C GLU A 21 18.58 -4.32 10.89
N LYS A 22 18.15 -3.08 11.18
CA LYS A 22 17.30 -2.77 12.35
C LYS A 22 15.92 -3.40 12.24
N PHE A 23 15.46 -3.64 11.02
CA PHE A 23 14.18 -4.28 10.71
C PHE A 23 14.34 -5.80 10.47
N GLY A 24 15.54 -6.34 10.61
CA GLY A 24 15.84 -7.75 10.35
C GLY A 24 15.97 -8.12 8.86
N ASP A 25 16.10 -7.12 7.98
CA ASP A 25 16.00 -7.23 6.53
C ASP A 25 17.35 -7.06 5.83
N LYS A 26 18.39 -7.65 6.40
CA LYS A 26 19.75 -7.57 5.83
C LYS A 26 19.83 -8.22 4.45
N GLY A 27 20.23 -7.43 3.45
CA GLY A 27 20.54 -7.93 2.11
C GLY A 27 19.33 -8.27 1.26
N VAL A 28 18.14 -7.78 1.63
CA VAL A 28 16.90 -7.91 0.84
C VAL A 28 17.02 -7.14 -0.47
N ASN A 29 16.37 -7.65 -1.52
CA ASN A 29 16.27 -6.99 -2.81
C ASN A 29 15.16 -7.66 -3.62
N THR A 30 13.94 -7.17 -3.46
CA THR A 30 12.75 -7.78 -4.06
C THR A 30 12.92 -8.00 -5.56
N LEU A 31 13.10 -6.95 -6.35
CA LEU A 31 13.24 -7.06 -7.80
C LEU A 31 14.54 -7.78 -8.19
N GLY A 32 15.66 -7.47 -7.51
CA GLY A 32 16.95 -8.06 -7.81
C GLY A 32 16.98 -9.57 -7.60
N ASN A 33 16.34 -10.07 -6.55
CA ASN A 33 16.28 -11.50 -6.27
C ASN A 33 15.28 -12.24 -7.18
N ILE A 34 14.18 -11.59 -7.60
CA ILE A 34 13.30 -12.13 -8.65
C ILE A 34 14.07 -12.28 -9.97
N VAL A 35 14.78 -11.24 -10.42
CA VAL A 35 15.60 -11.28 -11.63
C VAL A 35 16.71 -12.34 -11.54
N LYS A 36 17.30 -12.50 -10.37
CA LYS A 36 18.34 -13.51 -10.13
C LYS A 36 17.80 -14.93 -10.16
N ALA A 37 16.58 -15.14 -9.66
CA ALA A 37 15.89 -16.43 -9.73
C ALA A 37 15.40 -16.74 -11.16
N HIS A 38 15.00 -15.70 -11.91
CA HIS A 38 14.42 -15.78 -13.24
C HIS A 38 15.14 -14.81 -14.19
N SER A 39 16.33 -15.21 -14.67
CA SER A 39 17.12 -14.39 -15.61
C SER A 39 16.49 -14.15 -16.97
N ASP A 40 15.41 -14.86 -17.26
CA ASP A 40 14.58 -14.76 -18.48
C ASP A 40 13.43 -13.74 -18.38
N ILE A 41 13.27 -13.06 -17.24
CA ILE A 41 12.22 -12.06 -17.01
C ILE A 41 12.15 -11.00 -18.12
N LYS A 42 10.95 -10.71 -18.60
CA LYS A 42 10.72 -9.81 -19.73
C LYS A 42 9.96 -8.56 -19.29
N ILE A 43 10.71 -7.54 -18.91
CA ILE A 43 10.18 -6.21 -18.55
C ILE A 43 10.82 -5.10 -19.43
N PRO A 44 10.72 -5.20 -20.76
CA PRO A 44 11.40 -4.29 -21.68
C PRO A 44 10.89 -2.84 -21.57
N ASN A 45 9.64 -2.61 -21.19
CA ASN A 45 9.08 -1.26 -21.11
C ASN A 45 9.49 -0.55 -19.81
N MET A 46 9.54 -1.23 -18.68
CA MET A 46 10.15 -0.70 -17.45
C MET A 46 11.64 -0.38 -17.70
N ARG A 47 12.35 -1.23 -18.44
CA ARG A 47 13.74 -0.95 -18.84
C ARG A 47 13.83 0.29 -19.73
N LYS A 48 12.93 0.48 -20.70
CA LYS A 48 12.87 1.70 -21.53
C LYS A 48 12.62 2.95 -20.68
N LEU A 49 11.85 2.85 -19.61
CA LEU A 49 11.66 3.93 -18.65
C LEU A 49 12.90 4.22 -17.80
N GLY A 50 13.86 3.28 -17.71
CA GLY A 50 15.14 3.49 -17.05
C GLY A 50 15.35 2.70 -15.77
N ILE A 51 14.52 1.69 -15.43
CA ILE A 51 14.68 0.93 -14.18
C ILE A 51 16.06 0.29 -14.06
N GLY A 52 16.64 -0.24 -15.16
CA GLY A 52 17.98 -0.80 -15.18
C GLY A 52 19.11 0.24 -15.15
N ASN A 53 18.80 1.52 -15.22
CA ASN A 53 19.74 2.63 -15.15
C ASN A 53 19.82 3.26 -13.76
N ILE A 54 18.96 2.82 -12.82
CA ILE A 54 18.94 3.33 -11.44
C ILE A 54 20.23 2.92 -10.72
N ASP A 55 20.83 3.83 -9.98
CA ASP A 55 22.07 3.59 -9.23
C ASP A 55 21.94 2.41 -8.26
N GLY A 56 22.82 1.40 -8.40
CA GLY A 56 22.80 0.17 -7.60
C GLY A 56 21.86 -0.91 -8.09
N VAL A 57 21.18 -0.71 -9.24
CA VAL A 57 20.49 -1.78 -9.96
C VAL A 57 21.48 -2.43 -10.93
N ASP A 58 22.31 -3.33 -10.41
CA ASP A 58 23.37 -4.03 -11.14
C ASP A 58 22.95 -5.41 -11.68
N PHE A 59 21.74 -5.85 -11.30
CA PHE A 59 21.14 -7.10 -11.75
C PHE A 59 20.41 -6.99 -13.11
N MET A 60 20.35 -5.79 -13.69
CA MET A 60 19.84 -5.53 -15.03
C MET A 60 20.82 -4.69 -15.84
N GLN A 61 20.99 -5.02 -17.12
CA GLN A 61 21.80 -4.18 -18.01
C GLN A 61 21.11 -2.83 -18.24
N PRO A 62 21.81 -1.70 -18.05
CA PRO A 62 21.26 -0.38 -18.39
C PRO A 62 21.02 -0.27 -19.90
N ILE A 63 20.18 0.67 -20.30
CA ILE A 63 19.98 1.02 -21.72
C ILE A 63 20.60 2.40 -22.02
N GLU A 64 21.05 2.61 -23.24
CA GLU A 64 21.75 3.83 -23.63
C GLU A 64 20.88 5.08 -23.59
N ASN A 65 19.63 4.98 -24.03
CA ASN A 65 18.71 6.12 -24.16
C ASN A 65 17.35 5.82 -23.47
N PRO A 66 17.28 5.89 -22.13
CA PRO A 66 16.00 5.77 -21.44
C PRO A 66 15.05 6.90 -21.83
N ILE A 67 13.79 6.57 -22.07
CA ILE A 67 12.74 7.56 -22.40
C ILE A 67 12.13 8.21 -21.15
N GLY A 68 12.37 7.62 -19.97
CA GLY A 68 11.91 8.16 -18.69
C GLY A 68 12.98 8.95 -17.96
N VAL A 69 12.55 9.61 -16.90
CA VAL A 69 13.39 10.08 -15.80
C VAL A 69 13.36 9.00 -14.74
N TYR A 70 14.49 8.69 -14.14
CA TYR A 70 14.61 7.55 -13.22
C TYR A 70 15.46 7.88 -12.01
N GLY A 71 15.23 7.15 -10.93
CA GLY A 71 15.95 7.24 -9.67
C GLY A 71 15.38 6.27 -8.66
N LYS A 72 15.76 6.42 -7.41
CA LYS A 72 15.21 5.66 -6.29
C LYS A 72 14.99 6.55 -5.07
N CYS A 73 14.02 6.16 -4.23
CA CYS A 73 13.73 6.88 -2.99
C CYS A 73 14.09 6.02 -1.77
N ALA A 74 14.62 6.69 -0.74
CA ALA A 74 14.82 6.11 0.59
C ALA A 74 13.59 6.41 1.45
N GLU A 75 13.25 5.52 2.36
CA GLU A 75 12.19 5.73 3.35
C GLU A 75 12.76 6.33 4.64
N VAL A 76 12.11 7.36 5.15
CA VAL A 76 12.47 8.03 6.42
C VAL A 76 11.60 7.53 7.56
N SER A 77 10.35 7.24 7.28
CA SER A 77 9.39 6.72 8.26
C SER A 77 9.91 5.43 8.91
N GLN A 78 9.49 5.19 10.15
CA GLN A 78 9.96 4.05 10.96
C GLN A 78 9.10 2.80 10.78
N GLY A 79 8.49 2.63 9.61
CA GLY A 79 7.74 1.44 9.20
C GLY A 79 8.31 0.81 7.94
N LYS A 80 7.64 -0.19 7.43
CA LYS A 80 7.93 -0.83 6.14
C LYS A 80 6.67 -1.45 5.54
N ASP A 81 5.52 -0.95 5.96
CA ASP A 81 4.21 -1.44 5.54
C ASP A 81 3.54 -0.49 4.55
N THR A 82 2.53 -1.00 3.84
CA THR A 82 1.79 -0.26 2.82
C THR A 82 1.28 1.11 3.30
N THR A 83 0.73 1.18 4.52
CA THR A 83 0.21 2.44 5.07
C THR A 83 1.33 3.45 5.27
N THR A 84 2.43 3.03 5.91
CA THR A 84 3.60 3.88 6.17
C THR A 84 4.20 4.41 4.87
N GLY A 85 4.43 3.55 3.88
CA GLY A 85 4.99 3.95 2.59
C GLY A 85 4.09 4.94 1.84
N HIS A 86 2.78 4.65 1.75
CA HIS A 86 1.83 5.55 1.08
C HIS A 86 1.67 6.89 1.79
N TRP A 87 1.67 6.91 3.12
CA TRP A 87 1.60 8.17 3.86
C TRP A 87 2.87 8.99 3.67
N GLU A 88 4.05 8.36 3.73
CA GLU A 88 5.30 9.08 3.48
C GLU A 88 5.32 9.66 2.05
N MET A 89 4.97 8.87 1.03
CA MET A 89 4.99 9.38 -0.34
C MET A 89 4.00 10.53 -0.58
N THR A 90 2.98 10.67 0.27
CA THR A 90 2.03 11.79 0.23
C THR A 90 2.36 12.93 1.20
N GLY A 91 3.50 12.85 1.89
CA GLY A 91 4.07 13.92 2.71
C GLY A 91 3.82 13.83 4.21
N VAL A 92 3.43 12.65 4.74
CA VAL A 92 3.22 12.40 6.17
C VAL A 92 4.23 11.38 6.67
N LEU A 93 5.14 11.78 7.56
CA LEU A 93 6.13 10.90 8.14
C LEU A 93 5.58 10.14 9.35
N VAL A 94 5.79 8.83 9.38
CA VAL A 94 5.46 7.97 10.51
C VAL A 94 6.72 7.82 11.37
N GLU A 95 6.87 8.67 12.39
CA GLU A 95 8.06 8.69 13.26
C GLU A 95 8.10 7.50 14.23
N THR A 96 6.93 6.99 14.63
CA THR A 96 6.79 5.81 15.49
C THR A 96 6.04 4.71 14.73
N PRO A 97 6.63 3.50 14.60
CA PRO A 97 5.96 2.39 13.93
C PRO A 97 4.61 2.08 14.56
N PHE A 98 3.65 1.69 13.75
CA PHE A 98 2.39 1.17 14.27
C PHE A 98 2.65 -0.04 15.17
N LYS A 99 2.00 -0.05 16.32
CA LYS A 99 2.24 -1.08 17.33
C LYS A 99 1.70 -2.44 16.89
N THR A 100 2.48 -3.47 17.09
CA THR A 100 2.07 -4.88 16.96
C THR A 100 1.90 -5.50 18.34
N PHE A 101 1.06 -6.52 18.45
CA PHE A 101 0.70 -7.14 19.73
C PHE A 101 0.95 -8.63 19.69
N GLU A 102 2.21 -9.04 19.75
CA GLU A 102 2.65 -10.44 19.63
C GLU A 102 2.07 -11.39 20.68
N ASN A 103 1.61 -10.87 21.81
CA ASN A 103 1.00 -11.64 22.90
C ASN A 103 -0.50 -11.35 23.10
N GLY A 104 -1.14 -10.73 22.10
CA GLY A 104 -2.50 -10.19 22.24
C GLY A 104 -2.51 -8.80 22.88
N PHE A 105 -3.68 -8.19 22.93
CA PHE A 105 -3.85 -6.82 23.45
C PHE A 105 -3.78 -6.80 24.99
N PRO A 106 -3.22 -5.73 25.58
CA PRO A 106 -3.21 -5.51 27.02
C PRO A 106 -4.60 -5.59 27.63
N LYS A 107 -4.64 -6.01 28.90
CA LYS A 107 -5.90 -6.21 29.63
C LYS A 107 -6.76 -4.97 29.71
N ASP A 108 -6.17 -3.81 29.92
CA ASP A 108 -6.87 -2.51 30.00
C ASP A 108 -7.59 -2.14 28.69
N ILE A 109 -6.98 -2.46 27.54
CA ILE A 109 -7.59 -2.30 26.21
C ILE A 109 -8.82 -3.20 26.08
N ILE A 110 -8.68 -4.48 26.43
CA ILE A 110 -9.78 -5.44 26.36
C ILE A 110 -10.89 -5.07 27.34
N ASP A 111 -10.57 -4.73 28.57
CA ASP A 111 -11.56 -4.32 29.59
C ASP A 111 -12.34 -3.07 29.13
N GLU A 112 -11.68 -2.08 28.52
CA GLU A 112 -12.34 -0.88 27.99
C GLU A 112 -13.23 -1.23 26.76
N PHE A 113 -12.76 -2.10 25.88
CA PHE A 113 -13.54 -2.58 24.76
C PHE A 113 -14.81 -3.32 25.23
N GLU A 114 -14.67 -4.27 26.17
CA GLU A 114 -15.81 -5.00 26.75
C GLU A 114 -16.80 -4.05 27.44
N ARG A 115 -16.28 -3.08 28.19
CA ARG A 115 -17.11 -2.08 28.89
C ARG A 115 -17.94 -1.25 27.91
N ARG A 116 -17.35 -0.83 26.79
CA ARG A 116 -18.01 0.04 25.81
C ARG A 116 -18.96 -0.73 24.89
N THR A 117 -18.62 -1.93 24.51
CA THR A 117 -19.42 -2.76 23.60
C THR A 117 -20.49 -3.60 24.34
N GLY A 118 -20.33 -3.84 25.64
CA GLY A 118 -21.18 -4.74 26.41
C GLY A 118 -20.99 -6.22 26.07
N ARG A 119 -20.01 -6.57 25.25
CA ARG A 119 -19.70 -7.95 24.85
C ARG A 119 -18.40 -8.42 25.51
N LYS A 120 -18.37 -9.71 25.89
CA LYS A 120 -17.13 -10.34 26.35
C LYS A 120 -16.25 -10.74 25.17
N VAL A 121 -14.93 -10.73 25.41
CA VAL A 121 -13.91 -11.06 24.42
C VAL A 121 -13.38 -12.46 24.66
N VAL A 122 -13.25 -13.21 23.57
CA VAL A 122 -12.50 -14.49 23.52
C VAL A 122 -11.42 -14.39 22.46
N GLY A 123 -10.41 -15.24 22.55
CA GLY A 123 -9.28 -15.28 21.65
C GLY A 123 -8.12 -14.43 22.14
N ASN A 124 -8.13 -13.14 21.92
CA ASN A 124 -7.10 -12.15 22.27
C ASN A 124 -5.66 -12.66 22.13
N LYS A 125 -5.31 -13.14 20.94
CA LYS A 125 -3.98 -13.69 20.61
C LYS A 125 -3.67 -13.50 19.12
N PRO A 126 -2.40 -13.62 18.72
CA PRO A 126 -2.04 -13.73 17.31
C PRO A 126 -2.58 -15.03 16.71
N SER A 127 -3.26 -14.94 15.57
CA SER A 127 -3.79 -16.10 14.86
C SER A 127 -4.12 -15.80 13.39
N SER A 128 -4.20 -16.85 12.59
CA SER A 128 -4.86 -16.75 11.29
C SER A 128 -6.38 -16.68 11.45
N GLY A 129 -7.06 -16.02 10.50
CA GLY A 129 -8.51 -15.90 10.56
C GLY A 129 -9.27 -17.23 10.45
N THR A 130 -8.68 -18.25 9.84
CA THR A 130 -9.28 -19.59 9.77
C THR A 130 -9.11 -20.32 11.08
N THR A 131 -7.88 -20.37 11.58
CA THR A 131 -7.57 -21.06 12.85
C THR A 131 -8.36 -20.52 14.04
N ILE A 132 -8.49 -19.18 14.14
CA ILE A 132 -9.20 -18.58 15.28
C ILE A 132 -10.70 -18.88 15.24
N LEU A 133 -11.29 -18.98 14.04
CA LEU A 133 -12.70 -19.36 13.90
C LEU A 133 -12.93 -20.81 14.31
N ASP A 134 -12.05 -21.72 13.88
CA ASP A 134 -12.16 -23.13 14.26
C ASP A 134 -12.04 -23.34 15.78
N GLU A 135 -11.24 -22.49 16.46
CA GLU A 135 -11.01 -22.59 17.89
C GLU A 135 -12.14 -21.97 18.74
N TYR A 136 -12.66 -20.81 18.32
CA TYR A 136 -13.61 -20.03 19.14
C TYR A 136 -15.00 -19.84 18.50
N GLY A 137 -15.20 -20.22 17.25
CA GLY A 137 -16.45 -19.95 16.54
C GLY A 137 -17.68 -20.58 17.19
N GLU A 138 -17.59 -21.85 17.61
CA GLU A 138 -18.70 -22.51 18.31
C GLU A 138 -18.97 -21.89 19.69
N HIS A 139 -17.93 -21.43 20.40
CA HIS A 139 -18.10 -20.70 21.66
C HIS A 139 -18.83 -19.39 21.40
N GLN A 140 -18.40 -18.62 20.40
CA GLN A 140 -19.02 -17.35 20.01
C GLN A 140 -20.50 -17.53 19.68
N MET A 141 -20.86 -18.58 18.92
CA MET A 141 -22.25 -18.85 18.58
C MET A 141 -23.14 -19.17 19.80
N LYS A 142 -22.58 -19.78 20.82
CA LYS A 142 -23.30 -20.17 22.06
C LYS A 142 -23.46 -19.03 23.05
N THR A 143 -22.47 -18.15 23.15
CA THR A 143 -22.41 -17.13 24.21
C THR A 143 -22.72 -15.72 23.69
N GLY A 144 -22.50 -15.46 22.42
CA GLY A 144 -22.52 -14.10 21.85
C GLY A 144 -21.29 -13.26 22.22
N ASP A 145 -20.24 -13.86 22.79
CA ASP A 145 -18.94 -13.22 22.97
C ASP A 145 -18.31 -12.89 21.61
N VAL A 146 -17.42 -11.92 21.53
CA VAL A 146 -16.77 -11.58 20.27
C VAL A 146 -15.35 -12.15 20.22
N ILE A 147 -14.93 -12.62 19.05
CA ILE A 147 -13.58 -13.13 18.85
C ILE A 147 -12.69 -11.93 18.50
N VAL A 148 -11.78 -11.54 19.39
CA VAL A 148 -10.76 -10.52 19.13
C VAL A 148 -9.42 -11.22 18.91
N TYR A 149 -8.71 -10.83 17.85
CA TYR A 149 -7.39 -11.39 17.56
C TYR A 149 -6.54 -10.41 16.75
N THR A 150 -5.25 -10.68 16.68
CA THR A 150 -4.29 -9.93 15.90
C THR A 150 -3.52 -10.83 14.93
N SER A 151 -2.54 -10.31 14.23
CA SER A 151 -1.59 -11.05 13.39
C SER A 151 -0.19 -10.43 13.50
N ALA A 152 0.72 -10.76 12.61
CA ALA A 152 2.02 -10.09 12.53
C ALA A 152 1.89 -8.61 12.11
N ASP A 153 0.79 -8.26 11.43
CA ASP A 153 0.48 -6.87 11.08
C ASP A 153 -0.04 -6.09 12.29
N SER A 154 -0.01 -4.75 12.16
CA SER A 154 -0.59 -3.84 13.15
C SER A 154 -2.11 -3.76 13.00
N VAL A 155 -2.83 -4.76 13.49
CA VAL A 155 -4.27 -4.89 13.30
C VAL A 155 -5.00 -5.34 14.56
N PHE A 156 -6.21 -4.79 14.79
CA PHE A 156 -7.19 -5.26 15.76
C PHE A 156 -8.37 -5.87 15.00
N GLN A 157 -8.55 -7.18 15.07
CA GLN A 157 -9.56 -7.88 14.28
C GLN A 157 -10.68 -8.38 15.17
N ILE A 158 -11.92 -8.17 14.75
CA ILE A 158 -13.12 -8.60 15.45
C ILE A 158 -13.89 -9.56 14.54
N ALA A 159 -13.98 -10.84 14.93
CA ALA A 159 -14.80 -11.80 14.20
C ALA A 159 -16.09 -12.12 14.96
N ALA A 160 -17.19 -12.20 14.21
CA ALA A 160 -18.50 -12.54 14.71
C ALA A 160 -19.34 -13.26 13.64
N HIS A 161 -20.14 -14.24 14.08
CA HIS A 161 -21.08 -14.95 13.22
C HIS A 161 -22.28 -14.05 12.89
N GLU A 162 -22.63 -13.92 11.63
CA GLU A 162 -23.65 -12.97 11.18
C GLU A 162 -25.05 -13.25 11.74
N ASP A 163 -25.39 -14.52 12.00
CA ASP A 163 -26.69 -14.89 12.60
C ASP A 163 -26.73 -14.63 14.12
N ILE A 164 -25.61 -14.37 14.78
CA ILE A 164 -25.50 -14.19 16.25
C ILE A 164 -25.32 -12.71 16.58
N ILE A 165 -24.46 -12.01 15.83
CA ILE A 165 -24.19 -10.59 15.98
C ILE A 165 -24.45 -9.92 14.64
N PRO A 166 -25.48 -9.06 14.52
CA PRO A 166 -25.78 -8.35 13.29
C PRO A 166 -24.59 -7.51 12.81
N LEU A 167 -24.45 -7.36 11.49
CA LEU A 167 -23.35 -6.60 10.88
C LEU A 167 -23.23 -5.17 11.43
N GLU A 168 -24.36 -4.50 11.63
CA GLU A 168 -24.37 -3.12 12.18
C GLU A 168 -23.75 -3.06 13.59
N GLU A 169 -24.03 -4.07 14.42
CA GLU A 169 -23.45 -4.17 15.77
C GLU A 169 -21.95 -4.46 15.67
N LEU A 170 -21.52 -5.38 14.80
CA LEU A 170 -20.10 -5.67 14.54
C LEU A 170 -19.37 -4.41 14.05
N TYR A 171 -19.96 -3.66 13.16
CA TYR A 171 -19.35 -2.42 12.65
C TYR A 171 -19.25 -1.35 13.73
N SER A 172 -20.29 -1.19 14.58
CA SER A 172 -20.23 -0.27 15.73
C SER A 172 -19.13 -0.67 16.73
N MET A 173 -18.94 -1.97 16.98
CA MET A 173 -17.82 -2.45 17.81
C MET A 173 -16.46 -2.12 17.19
N CYS A 174 -16.33 -2.19 15.87
CA CYS A 174 -15.10 -1.80 15.19
C CYS A 174 -14.82 -0.30 15.30
N GLU A 175 -15.85 0.55 15.23
CA GLU A 175 -15.73 2.00 15.47
C GLU A 175 -15.26 2.29 16.90
N ILE A 176 -15.84 1.62 17.88
CA ILE A 176 -15.40 1.71 19.29
C ILE A 176 -13.94 1.26 19.44
N ALA A 177 -13.57 0.12 18.83
CA ALA A 177 -12.20 -0.36 18.85
C ALA A 177 -11.24 0.65 18.19
N ARG A 178 -11.66 1.29 17.07
CA ARG A 178 -10.86 2.32 16.39
C ARG A 178 -10.56 3.51 17.31
N GLU A 179 -11.55 3.95 18.09
CA GLU A 179 -11.35 5.03 19.07
C GLU A 179 -10.41 4.64 20.22
N ILE A 180 -10.48 3.38 20.71
CA ILE A 180 -9.61 2.86 21.75
C ILE A 180 -8.17 2.72 21.27
N MET A 181 -8.00 2.21 20.03
CA MET A 181 -6.69 1.91 19.43
C MET A 181 -6.06 3.12 18.78
N MET A 182 -5.88 4.20 19.57
CA MET A 182 -5.27 5.47 19.18
C MET A 182 -4.06 5.81 20.07
N GLY A 183 -3.31 6.86 19.72
CA GLY A 183 -2.12 7.28 20.46
C GLY A 183 -1.06 6.20 20.54
N ASP A 184 -0.50 5.96 21.73
CA ASP A 184 0.56 4.97 21.95
C ASP A 184 0.15 3.52 21.68
N ASN A 185 -1.16 3.25 21.56
CA ASN A 185 -1.71 1.93 21.24
C ASN A 185 -2.29 1.86 19.83
N ALA A 186 -2.00 2.86 19.00
CA ALA A 186 -2.53 2.89 17.65
C ALA A 186 -2.12 1.67 16.83
N VAL A 187 -3.13 1.01 16.23
CA VAL A 187 -2.92 0.02 15.19
C VAL A 187 -3.28 0.63 13.83
N ALA A 188 -2.63 0.17 12.77
CA ALA A 188 -2.89 0.67 11.43
C ALA A 188 -4.36 0.46 11.01
N ARG A 189 -4.95 -0.69 11.37
CA ARG A 189 -6.33 -1.02 11.01
C ARG A 189 -7.08 -1.73 12.12
N VAL A 190 -8.36 -1.42 12.28
CA VAL A 190 -9.35 -2.27 12.95
C VAL A 190 -10.18 -2.94 11.86
N ILE A 191 -10.44 -4.24 11.98
CA ILE A 191 -11.05 -5.02 10.90
C ILE A 191 -12.26 -5.81 11.40
N ALA A 192 -13.41 -5.55 10.81
CA ALA A 192 -14.59 -6.42 10.94
C ALA A 192 -14.40 -7.69 10.10
N ARG A 193 -14.52 -8.85 10.73
CA ARG A 193 -14.37 -10.18 10.11
C ARG A 193 -15.64 -11.01 10.31
N PRO A 194 -16.76 -10.68 9.66
CA PRO A 194 -17.97 -11.48 9.74
C PRO A 194 -17.76 -12.85 9.09
N TYR A 195 -18.45 -13.86 9.65
CA TYR A 195 -18.40 -15.22 9.16
C TYR A 195 -19.74 -15.91 9.31
N VAL A 196 -19.92 -17.02 8.60
CA VAL A 196 -21.08 -17.92 8.66
C VAL A 196 -20.61 -19.37 8.74
N GLY A 197 -21.52 -20.29 8.99
CA GLY A 197 -21.25 -21.72 9.02
C GLY A 197 -21.67 -22.38 10.34
N PRO A 198 -22.01 -23.67 10.33
CA PRO A 198 -22.65 -24.35 11.48
C PRO A 198 -21.67 -24.79 12.58
N LYS A 199 -20.38 -25.00 12.27
CA LYS A 199 -19.40 -25.57 13.21
C LYS A 199 -17.95 -25.38 12.73
N ALA A 200 -17.00 -25.71 13.60
CA ALA A 200 -15.57 -25.75 13.28
C ALA A 200 -15.27 -26.60 12.04
N GLY A 201 -14.37 -26.12 11.20
CA GLY A 201 -14.04 -26.70 9.89
C GLY A 201 -15.00 -26.36 8.75
N GLU A 202 -16.18 -25.76 9.06
CA GLU A 202 -17.17 -25.32 8.08
C GLU A 202 -17.42 -23.81 8.14
N PHE A 203 -16.69 -23.07 8.98
CA PHE A 203 -16.80 -21.62 9.04
C PHE A 203 -16.19 -20.96 7.80
N VAL A 204 -16.94 -20.02 7.22
CA VAL A 204 -16.56 -19.28 6.03
C VAL A 204 -16.68 -17.78 6.28
N ARG A 205 -15.61 -17.03 6.07
CA ARG A 205 -15.63 -15.56 6.13
C ARG A 205 -16.44 -15.02 4.97
N THR A 206 -17.31 -14.05 5.26
CA THR A 206 -18.16 -13.43 4.24
C THR A 206 -17.46 -12.26 3.55
N SER A 207 -18.05 -11.75 2.49
CA SER A 207 -17.61 -10.53 1.79
C SER A 207 -17.93 -9.24 2.55
N ASN A 208 -18.68 -9.31 3.67
CA ASN A 208 -19.07 -8.17 4.50
C ASN A 208 -17.94 -7.67 5.42
N ARG A 209 -16.69 -8.01 5.10
CA ARG A 209 -15.51 -7.46 5.74
C ARG A 209 -15.49 -5.94 5.57
N ARG A 210 -15.13 -5.22 6.66
CA ARG A 210 -14.89 -3.78 6.63
C ARG A 210 -13.62 -3.46 7.41
N ASP A 211 -12.78 -2.64 6.82
CA ASP A 211 -11.55 -2.13 7.44
C ASP A 211 -11.77 -0.70 7.92
N TYR A 212 -11.33 -0.41 9.15
CA TYR A 212 -11.35 0.91 9.77
C TYR A 212 -9.88 1.35 9.96
N SER A 213 -9.34 1.93 8.93
CA SER A 213 -7.96 2.41 8.90
C SER A 213 -7.81 3.67 9.77
N LEU A 214 -6.57 3.96 10.17
CA LEU A 214 -6.22 5.29 10.69
C LEU A 214 -6.29 6.30 9.56
N ASN A 215 -6.71 7.51 9.89
CA ASN A 215 -6.47 8.65 9.02
C ASN A 215 -5.02 9.10 9.16
N PRO A 216 -4.40 9.62 8.09
CA PRO A 216 -3.15 10.36 8.22
C PRO A 216 -3.25 11.43 9.31
N PHE A 217 -2.22 11.56 10.16
CA PHE A 217 -2.28 12.50 11.31
C PHE A 217 -2.05 13.96 10.90
N GLU A 218 -1.68 14.19 9.65
CA GLU A 218 -1.45 15.51 9.07
C GLU A 218 -2.06 15.54 7.66
N PRO A 219 -2.36 16.74 7.13
CA PRO A 219 -2.82 16.86 5.75
C PRO A 219 -1.79 16.30 4.76
N THR A 220 -2.27 15.46 3.86
CA THR A 220 -1.50 14.87 2.78
C THR A 220 -1.52 15.75 1.53
N VAL A 221 -0.75 15.40 0.50
CA VAL A 221 -0.89 16.03 -0.81
C VAL A 221 -2.30 15.81 -1.40
N LEU A 222 -2.97 14.70 -1.06
CA LEU A 222 -4.34 14.43 -1.52
C LEU A 222 -5.33 15.47 -1.00
N ASP A 223 -5.20 15.85 0.29
CA ASP A 223 -6.01 16.92 0.89
C ASP A 223 -5.78 18.25 0.18
N ASN A 224 -4.51 18.60 -0.07
CA ASN A 224 -4.14 19.85 -0.73
C ASN A 224 -4.67 19.95 -2.18
N ILE A 225 -4.67 18.82 -2.91
CA ILE A 225 -5.23 18.74 -4.27
C ILE A 225 -6.75 18.94 -4.21
N LYS A 226 -7.44 18.21 -3.35
CA LYS A 226 -8.90 18.32 -3.16
C LYS A 226 -9.33 19.72 -2.71
N GLU A 227 -8.63 20.31 -1.74
CA GLU A 227 -8.89 21.68 -1.28
C GLU A 227 -8.70 22.74 -2.37
N SER A 228 -7.86 22.46 -3.37
CA SER A 228 -7.67 23.31 -4.53
C SER A 228 -8.74 23.13 -5.61
N GLY A 229 -9.73 22.27 -5.37
CA GLY A 229 -10.83 22.01 -6.31
C GLY A 229 -10.43 21.11 -7.48
N LEU A 230 -9.33 20.36 -7.35
CA LEU A 230 -8.89 19.37 -8.32
C LEU A 230 -9.34 17.96 -7.91
N ASP A 231 -9.37 17.05 -8.89
CA ASP A 231 -9.75 15.67 -8.69
C ASP A 231 -8.64 14.88 -8.01
N VAL A 232 -9.03 13.98 -7.11
CA VAL A 232 -8.19 12.90 -6.56
C VAL A 232 -8.96 11.59 -6.76
N ILE A 233 -8.60 10.88 -7.82
CA ILE A 233 -9.24 9.63 -8.24
C ILE A 233 -8.41 8.47 -7.71
N ALA A 234 -8.96 7.75 -6.75
CA ALA A 234 -8.35 6.60 -6.11
C ALA A 234 -8.72 5.30 -6.84
N VAL A 235 -7.71 4.56 -7.32
CA VAL A 235 -7.91 3.27 -8.00
C VAL A 235 -7.27 2.16 -7.16
N GLY A 236 -8.01 1.11 -6.90
CA GLY A 236 -7.57 -0.03 -6.08
C GLY A 236 -7.67 0.25 -4.58
N LYS A 237 -6.61 0.03 -3.83
CA LYS A 237 -6.59 0.09 -2.36
C LYS A 237 -6.38 1.50 -1.78
N ILE A 238 -6.22 2.52 -2.63
CA ILE A 238 -5.89 3.88 -2.18
C ILE A 238 -6.93 4.44 -1.21
N GLU A 239 -8.23 4.27 -1.48
CA GLU A 239 -9.27 4.72 -0.58
C GLU A 239 -9.15 4.11 0.82
N ASP A 240 -8.88 2.80 0.90
CA ASP A 240 -8.71 2.09 2.17
C ASP A 240 -7.45 2.56 2.93
N ILE A 241 -6.34 2.82 2.22
CA ILE A 241 -5.07 3.26 2.80
C ILE A 241 -5.21 4.64 3.46
N PHE A 242 -5.97 5.53 2.85
CA PHE A 242 -6.20 6.90 3.33
C PHE A 242 -7.54 7.06 4.06
N ASN A 243 -8.29 5.96 4.26
CA ASN A 243 -9.62 5.98 4.87
C ASN A 243 -10.55 7.05 4.24
N GLY A 244 -10.48 7.21 2.91
CA GLY A 244 -11.24 8.19 2.14
C GLY A 244 -10.75 9.65 2.26
N GLN A 245 -9.73 9.92 3.10
CA GLN A 245 -9.24 11.29 3.30
C GLN A 245 -8.58 11.83 2.02
N GLY A 246 -8.94 13.05 1.64
CA GLY A 246 -8.39 13.72 0.46
C GLY A 246 -8.88 13.18 -0.89
N ILE A 247 -9.77 12.17 -0.93
CA ILE A 247 -10.24 11.51 -2.14
C ILE A 247 -11.54 12.14 -2.63
N THR A 248 -11.69 12.33 -3.94
CA THR A 248 -12.91 12.85 -4.59
C THR A 248 -13.73 11.75 -5.25
N GLU A 249 -13.07 10.73 -5.81
CA GLU A 249 -13.71 9.58 -6.44
C GLU A 249 -12.86 8.32 -6.19
N ALA A 250 -13.48 7.17 -5.97
CA ALA A 250 -12.79 5.91 -5.74
C ALA A 250 -13.39 4.75 -6.52
N ILE A 251 -12.53 3.81 -6.96
CA ILE A 251 -12.91 2.56 -7.58
C ILE A 251 -12.09 1.40 -7.02
N HIS A 252 -12.75 0.41 -6.42
CA HIS A 252 -12.11 -0.84 -6.01
C HIS A 252 -11.83 -1.74 -7.20
N THR A 253 -10.71 -2.43 -7.18
CA THR A 253 -10.28 -3.31 -8.27
C THR A 253 -10.25 -4.78 -7.84
N LYS A 254 -10.39 -5.68 -8.81
CA LYS A 254 -10.38 -7.13 -8.58
C LYS A 254 -8.96 -7.71 -8.55
N ASP A 255 -8.09 -7.12 -9.33
CA ASP A 255 -6.69 -7.50 -9.54
C ASP A 255 -5.90 -6.34 -10.15
N ASN A 256 -4.59 -6.54 -10.35
CA ASN A 256 -3.72 -5.53 -10.92
C ASN A 256 -4.16 -5.07 -12.31
N MET A 257 -4.57 -6.00 -13.18
CA MET A 257 -4.93 -5.65 -14.56
C MET A 257 -6.22 -4.86 -14.62
N HIS A 258 -7.20 -5.17 -13.78
CA HIS A 258 -8.38 -4.32 -13.61
C HIS A 258 -7.99 -2.91 -13.11
N GLY A 259 -7.00 -2.82 -12.21
CA GLY A 259 -6.44 -1.53 -11.78
C GLY A 259 -5.82 -0.73 -12.93
N VAL A 260 -5.09 -1.38 -13.82
CA VAL A 260 -4.53 -0.74 -15.03
C VAL A 260 -5.64 -0.33 -15.99
N ASP A 261 -6.66 -1.16 -16.20
CA ASP A 261 -7.79 -0.84 -17.08
C ASP A 261 -8.55 0.39 -16.57
N GLU A 262 -8.86 0.46 -15.27
CA GLU A 262 -9.52 1.62 -14.68
C GLU A 262 -8.65 2.87 -14.73
N THR A 263 -7.34 2.74 -14.51
CA THR A 263 -6.39 3.85 -14.68
C THR A 263 -6.45 4.43 -16.10
N ILE A 264 -6.39 3.55 -17.12
CA ILE A 264 -6.50 3.94 -18.53
C ILE A 264 -7.86 4.57 -18.83
N ASN A 265 -8.95 4.01 -18.27
CA ASN A 265 -10.29 4.55 -18.42
C ASN A 265 -10.39 5.98 -17.87
N TYR A 266 -9.80 6.24 -16.69
CA TYR A 266 -9.77 7.58 -16.12
C TYR A 266 -8.85 8.55 -16.87
N ILE A 267 -7.72 8.08 -17.41
CA ILE A 267 -6.87 8.91 -18.30
C ILE A 267 -7.66 9.42 -19.50
N LYS A 268 -8.55 8.60 -20.07
CA LYS A 268 -9.36 8.94 -21.25
C LYS A 268 -10.58 9.83 -20.94
N LYS A 269 -10.96 9.96 -19.67
CA LYS A 269 -12.04 10.85 -19.24
C LYS A 269 -11.53 12.29 -19.06
N GLU A 270 -12.45 13.26 -19.14
CA GLU A 270 -12.18 14.63 -18.72
C GLU A 270 -12.12 14.69 -17.20
N ASN A 271 -10.91 14.84 -16.67
CA ASN A 271 -10.62 15.10 -15.26
C ASN A 271 -9.31 15.90 -15.17
N ASN A 272 -9.06 16.52 -14.02
CA ASN A 272 -7.86 17.28 -13.76
C ASN A 272 -7.37 17.02 -12.33
N GLY A 273 -6.08 16.93 -12.14
CA GLY A 273 -5.50 16.65 -10.84
C GLY A 273 -4.74 15.32 -10.81
N LEU A 274 -5.15 14.40 -9.94
CA LEU A 274 -4.43 13.17 -9.66
C LEU A 274 -5.28 11.92 -9.94
N ILE A 275 -4.75 10.98 -10.72
CA ILE A 275 -5.19 9.59 -10.75
C ILE A 275 -4.16 8.79 -9.96
N PHE A 276 -4.54 8.23 -8.82
CA PHE A 276 -3.66 7.52 -7.91
C PHE A 276 -4.07 6.04 -7.82
N THR A 277 -3.21 5.15 -8.29
CA THR A 277 -3.48 3.72 -8.43
C THR A 277 -2.55 2.89 -7.56
N ASN A 278 -3.09 1.93 -6.81
CA ASN A 278 -2.32 0.90 -6.13
C ASN A 278 -2.58 -0.47 -6.78
N LEU A 279 -1.52 -1.13 -7.26
CA LEU A 279 -1.55 -2.48 -7.82
C LEU A 279 -1.12 -3.48 -6.75
N VAL A 280 -2.05 -3.87 -5.90
CA VAL A 280 -1.81 -4.59 -4.63
C VAL A 280 -1.44 -6.06 -4.78
N ASP A 281 -1.67 -6.70 -5.94
CA ASP A 281 -1.46 -8.14 -6.08
C ASP A 281 0.02 -8.54 -5.96
N PHE A 282 0.95 -7.67 -6.34
CA PHE A 282 2.38 -7.91 -6.18
C PHE A 282 2.73 -8.27 -4.74
N ASP A 283 2.18 -7.52 -3.80
CA ASP A 283 2.34 -7.76 -2.37
C ASP A 283 1.46 -8.91 -1.87
N SER A 284 0.15 -8.78 -2.02
CA SER A 284 -0.84 -9.64 -1.35
C SER A 284 -0.90 -11.07 -1.89
N LYS A 285 -0.71 -11.25 -3.19
CA LYS A 285 -0.78 -12.56 -3.86
C LYS A 285 0.59 -13.21 -4.01
N TYR A 286 1.67 -12.41 -4.11
CA TYR A 286 2.99 -12.94 -4.47
C TYR A 286 4.03 -12.68 -3.39
N GLY A 287 4.22 -11.46 -2.90
CA GLY A 287 5.17 -11.10 -1.85
C GLY A 287 4.95 -11.89 -0.56
N HIS A 288 3.81 -11.70 0.08
CA HIS A 288 3.43 -12.40 1.31
C HIS A 288 3.29 -13.92 1.16
N ARG A 289 3.10 -14.42 -0.05
CA ARG A 289 2.97 -15.85 -0.36
C ARG A 289 4.29 -16.51 -0.75
N ARG A 290 5.38 -15.73 -0.84
CA ARG A 290 6.69 -16.20 -1.30
C ARG A 290 6.62 -16.90 -2.67
N ASN A 291 5.71 -16.41 -3.52
CA ASN A 291 5.49 -16.93 -4.87
C ASN A 291 6.32 -16.13 -5.88
N ILE A 292 7.58 -16.52 -6.05
CA ILE A 292 8.54 -15.84 -6.92
C ILE A 292 8.10 -15.89 -8.39
N GLU A 293 7.61 -17.06 -8.86
CA GLU A 293 7.14 -17.23 -10.24
C GLU A 293 5.95 -16.32 -10.54
N GLY A 294 4.91 -16.33 -9.68
CA GLY A 294 3.74 -15.47 -9.86
C GLY A 294 4.10 -13.98 -9.78
N TYR A 295 5.09 -13.60 -8.96
CA TYR A 295 5.58 -12.22 -8.89
C TYR A 295 6.23 -11.80 -10.22
N LYS A 296 7.10 -12.66 -10.79
CA LYS A 296 7.68 -12.46 -12.12
C LYS A 296 6.60 -12.28 -13.18
N GLU A 297 5.64 -13.23 -13.24
CA GLU A 297 4.55 -13.19 -14.22
C GLU A 297 3.74 -11.90 -14.12
N ALA A 298 3.43 -11.44 -12.89
CA ALA A 298 2.71 -10.20 -12.67
C ALA A 298 3.52 -8.96 -13.12
N LEU A 299 4.83 -8.95 -12.92
CA LEU A 299 5.71 -7.88 -13.43
C LEU A 299 5.73 -7.85 -14.96
N GLU A 300 5.83 -9.02 -15.60
CA GLU A 300 5.79 -9.14 -17.06
C GLU A 300 4.44 -8.69 -17.63
N GLU A 301 3.34 -9.09 -16.99
CA GLU A 301 1.99 -8.68 -17.38
C GLU A 301 1.81 -7.16 -17.29
N PHE A 302 2.20 -6.55 -16.16
CA PHE A 302 2.17 -5.10 -16.00
C PHE A 302 3.04 -4.40 -17.05
N ASP A 303 4.23 -4.91 -17.31
CA ASP A 303 5.15 -4.34 -18.30
C ASP A 303 4.51 -4.26 -19.69
N THR A 304 3.73 -5.27 -20.09
CA THR A 304 3.02 -5.27 -21.39
C THR A 304 1.97 -4.17 -21.51
N ARG A 305 1.48 -3.65 -20.36
CA ARG A 305 0.46 -2.61 -20.31
C ARG A 305 1.03 -1.19 -20.30
N ILE A 306 2.31 -1.00 -19.99
CA ILE A 306 2.96 0.32 -19.96
C ILE A 306 2.80 1.08 -21.29
N PRO A 307 2.98 0.48 -22.48
CA PRO A 307 2.74 1.19 -23.75
C PRO A 307 1.32 1.73 -23.89
N GLN A 308 0.30 0.99 -23.43
CA GLN A 308 -1.09 1.42 -23.49
C GLN A 308 -1.37 2.59 -22.54
N ILE A 309 -0.74 2.59 -21.35
CA ILE A 309 -0.81 3.72 -20.42
C ILE A 309 -0.19 4.95 -21.05
N ILE A 310 1.02 4.83 -21.62
CA ILE A 310 1.75 5.93 -22.28
C ILE A 310 0.97 6.48 -23.46
N GLU A 311 0.37 5.63 -24.28
CA GLU A 311 -0.45 6.04 -25.42
C GLU A 311 -1.69 6.84 -25.01
N ALA A 312 -2.30 6.46 -23.87
CA ALA A 312 -3.48 7.15 -23.34
C ALA A 312 -3.19 8.54 -22.77
N LEU A 313 -1.92 8.85 -22.39
CA LEU A 313 -1.56 10.14 -21.80
C LEU A 313 -1.74 11.31 -22.80
N ASN A 314 -2.28 12.41 -22.28
CA ASN A 314 -2.29 13.69 -23.00
C ASN A 314 -0.89 14.32 -23.03
N GLU A 315 -0.75 15.44 -23.76
CA GLU A 315 0.55 16.12 -23.90
C GLU A 315 1.13 16.63 -22.58
N ASP A 316 0.28 17.11 -21.66
CA ASP A 316 0.69 17.68 -20.38
C ASP A 316 0.61 16.69 -19.20
N ASP A 317 0.21 15.44 -19.46
CA ASP A 317 0.12 14.42 -18.41
C ASP A 317 1.52 13.93 -18.01
N ILE A 318 1.69 13.70 -16.72
CA ILE A 318 2.90 13.10 -16.15
C ILE A 318 2.55 11.78 -15.49
N LEU A 319 3.24 10.71 -15.91
CA LEU A 319 3.16 9.38 -15.33
C LEU A 319 4.28 9.22 -14.31
N ILE A 320 3.93 8.77 -13.10
CA ILE A 320 4.88 8.35 -12.06
C ILE A 320 4.60 6.89 -11.76
N ILE A 321 5.65 6.05 -11.79
CA ILE A 321 5.59 4.65 -11.36
C ILE A 321 6.64 4.47 -10.26
N ASN A 322 6.20 4.02 -9.08
CA ASN A 322 7.06 3.69 -7.95
C ASN A 322 6.47 2.53 -7.15
N ALA A 323 7.15 2.09 -6.11
CA ALA A 323 6.61 1.20 -5.08
C ALA A 323 6.39 1.97 -3.77
N ASP A 324 5.91 1.29 -2.74
CA ASP A 324 5.66 1.83 -1.40
C ASP A 324 6.57 1.20 -0.33
N HIS A 325 7.06 0.00 -0.56
CA HIS A 325 8.04 -0.74 0.26
C HIS A 325 8.63 -1.90 -0.56
N GLY A 326 9.38 -2.81 0.07
CA GLY A 326 9.76 -4.10 -0.48
C GLY A 326 8.95 -5.25 0.13
N ASN A 327 8.91 -6.38 -0.53
CA ASN A 327 8.46 -7.65 0.02
C ASN A 327 9.16 -8.80 -0.72
N ASP A 328 10.43 -9.00 -0.39
CA ASP A 328 11.29 -9.95 -1.08
C ASP A 328 10.79 -11.40 -0.93
N PRO A 329 10.24 -12.01 -1.99
CA PRO A 329 9.65 -13.35 -1.89
C PRO A 329 10.69 -14.46 -1.67
N THR A 330 11.98 -14.15 -1.77
CA THR A 330 13.06 -15.09 -1.50
C THR A 330 13.58 -14.99 -0.06
N TYR A 331 13.16 -13.98 0.69
CA TYR A 331 13.61 -13.74 2.06
C TYR A 331 12.81 -14.53 3.07
N LYS A 332 13.36 -14.70 4.28
CA LYS A 332 12.71 -15.42 5.38
C LYS A 332 11.42 -14.72 5.86
N GLY A 333 10.52 -15.49 6.44
CA GLY A 333 9.24 -14.97 6.96
C GLY A 333 8.26 -14.60 5.84
N THR A 334 7.26 -13.81 6.16
CA THR A 334 6.20 -13.37 5.23
C THR A 334 5.92 -11.87 5.33
N ASP A 335 6.76 -11.13 6.05
CA ASP A 335 6.62 -9.71 6.28
C ASP A 335 7.24 -8.90 5.13
N HIS A 336 6.89 -7.62 5.06
CA HIS A 336 7.49 -6.63 4.17
C HIS A 336 8.98 -6.45 4.44
N THR A 337 9.72 -5.91 3.48
CA THR A 337 11.15 -5.70 3.59
C THR A 337 11.52 -4.23 3.42
N ARG A 338 12.49 -3.76 4.23
CA ARG A 338 12.97 -2.39 4.31
C ARG A 338 13.91 -2.09 3.14
N GLU A 339 13.37 -1.53 2.05
CA GLU A 339 14.08 -1.35 0.79
C GLU A 339 13.98 0.07 0.22
N TYR A 340 14.93 0.45 -0.62
CA TYR A 340 14.71 1.51 -1.58
C TYR A 340 13.58 1.14 -2.53
N ILE A 341 12.82 2.12 -2.97
CA ILE A 341 11.81 1.94 -4.01
C ILE A 341 12.26 2.58 -5.33
N PRO A 342 11.89 2.00 -6.49
CA PRO A 342 12.16 2.62 -7.78
C PRO A 342 11.29 3.88 -7.95
N LEU A 343 11.80 4.83 -8.72
CA LEU A 343 11.08 6.01 -9.17
C LEU A 343 11.29 6.16 -10.67
N LEU A 344 10.22 6.00 -11.44
CA LEU A 344 10.20 6.16 -12.88
C LEU A 344 9.19 7.24 -13.23
N VAL A 345 9.60 8.24 -14.01
CA VAL A 345 8.72 9.33 -14.42
C VAL A 345 8.75 9.47 -15.93
N TYR A 346 7.58 9.63 -16.53
CA TYR A 346 7.43 9.84 -17.98
C TYR A 346 6.40 10.93 -18.27
N GLY A 347 6.64 11.66 -19.33
CA GLY A 347 5.71 12.62 -19.90
C GLY A 347 6.24 13.10 -21.26
N LYS A 348 5.34 13.49 -22.16
CA LYS A 348 5.74 13.94 -23.50
C LYS A 348 6.53 15.25 -23.45
N ASN A 349 6.23 16.10 -22.48
CA ASN A 349 6.79 17.44 -22.31
C ASN A 349 7.83 17.54 -21.20
N ILE A 350 8.37 16.42 -20.67
CA ILE A 350 9.48 16.43 -19.72
C ILE A 350 10.78 15.96 -20.36
N LYS A 351 11.91 16.18 -19.67
CA LYS A 351 13.22 15.64 -20.06
C LYS A 351 13.19 14.12 -20.10
N GLN A 352 14.11 13.53 -20.85
CA GLN A 352 14.31 12.08 -20.94
C GLN A 352 15.73 11.72 -20.50
N GLY A 353 15.91 10.52 -20.00
CA GLY A 353 17.23 9.99 -19.63
C GLY A 353 17.88 10.68 -18.42
N VAL A 354 17.12 11.41 -17.62
CA VAL A 354 17.63 12.11 -16.43
C VAL A 354 17.69 11.14 -15.25
N ASN A 355 18.85 11.01 -14.63
CA ASN A 355 19.03 10.29 -13.37
C ASN A 355 18.81 11.26 -12.20
N LEU A 356 17.79 10.99 -11.37
CA LEU A 356 17.50 11.74 -10.13
C LEU A 356 18.37 11.30 -8.95
N GLY A 357 19.16 10.24 -9.12
CA GLY A 357 19.95 9.64 -8.04
C GLY A 357 19.08 9.05 -6.93
N ILE A 358 19.54 9.22 -5.69
CA ILE A 358 18.82 8.76 -4.51
C ILE A 358 18.06 9.93 -3.90
N ARG A 359 16.72 9.87 -3.92
CA ARG A 359 15.87 10.81 -3.20
C ARG A 359 15.88 10.45 -1.70
N LYS A 360 15.91 11.47 -0.85
CA LYS A 360 16.10 11.29 0.61
C LYS A 360 14.86 10.78 1.32
N SER A 361 13.68 10.96 0.72
CA SER A 361 12.40 10.53 1.27
C SER A 361 11.43 10.17 0.14
N PHE A 362 10.51 9.26 0.42
CA PHE A 362 9.34 9.01 -0.47
C PHE A 362 8.48 10.28 -0.62
N ALA A 363 8.47 11.15 0.38
CA ALA A 363 7.72 12.40 0.38
C ALA A 363 8.10 13.36 -0.78
N ASP A 364 9.29 13.20 -1.36
CA ASP A 364 9.71 13.98 -2.52
C ASP A 364 8.78 13.77 -3.72
N ILE A 365 8.15 12.59 -3.81
CA ILE A 365 7.18 12.28 -4.88
C ILE A 365 5.93 13.15 -4.70
N GLY A 366 5.32 13.16 -3.52
CA GLY A 366 4.15 13.97 -3.22
C GLY A 366 4.40 15.48 -3.32
N ALA A 367 5.58 15.93 -2.88
CA ALA A 367 5.99 17.32 -3.07
C ALA A 367 6.09 17.69 -4.55
N THR A 368 6.59 16.77 -5.39
CA THR A 368 6.66 16.99 -6.84
C THR A 368 5.28 16.99 -7.49
N VAL A 369 4.39 16.08 -7.08
CA VAL A 369 2.99 16.06 -7.53
C VAL A 369 2.29 17.38 -7.21
N ALA A 370 2.44 17.88 -5.96
CA ALA A 370 1.87 19.17 -5.57
C ALA A 370 2.40 20.33 -6.43
N ASP A 371 3.71 20.35 -6.69
CA ASP A 371 4.37 21.39 -7.49
C ASP A 371 3.95 21.33 -8.97
N ILE A 372 3.80 20.14 -9.55
CA ILE A 372 3.27 19.96 -10.92
C ILE A 372 1.84 20.49 -11.02
N LEU A 373 0.99 20.16 -10.07
CA LEU A 373 -0.41 20.56 -10.03
C LEU A 373 -0.62 21.99 -9.53
N ASN A 374 0.46 22.67 -9.12
CA ASN A 374 0.44 24.04 -8.58
C ASN A 374 -0.52 24.18 -7.38
N VAL A 375 -0.47 23.20 -6.47
CA VAL A 375 -1.20 23.20 -5.21
C VAL A 375 -0.24 23.36 -4.03
N LYS A 376 -0.78 23.55 -2.83
CA LYS A 376 0.02 23.67 -1.61
C LYS A 376 0.90 22.43 -1.43
N LEU A 377 2.20 22.65 -1.17
CA LEU A 377 3.13 21.56 -0.87
C LEU A 377 2.76 20.86 0.44
N PRO A 378 2.96 19.54 0.53
CA PRO A 378 2.87 18.84 1.80
C PRO A 378 3.97 19.31 2.76
N LYS A 379 3.88 18.94 4.03
CA LYS A 379 4.83 19.36 5.08
C LYS A 379 6.24 18.82 4.84
N HIS A 380 6.34 17.62 4.33
CA HIS A 380 7.60 16.92 4.06
C HIS A 380 7.79 16.65 2.57
N GLY A 381 9.05 16.51 2.16
CA GLY A 381 9.45 16.25 0.79
C GLY A 381 10.02 17.48 0.07
N GLU A 382 10.88 17.20 -0.90
CA GLU A 382 11.54 18.19 -1.76
C GLU A 382 11.20 17.89 -3.22
N SER A 383 10.52 18.85 -3.89
CA SER A 383 10.13 18.69 -5.29
C SER A 383 11.35 18.58 -6.21
N PHE A 384 11.28 17.62 -7.13
CA PHE A 384 12.25 17.46 -8.22
C PHE A 384 11.69 17.94 -9.58
N LYS A 385 10.59 18.69 -9.61
CA LYS A 385 9.98 19.23 -10.84
C LYS A 385 10.98 19.94 -11.72
N ASN A 386 11.81 20.84 -11.16
CA ASN A 386 12.84 21.57 -11.90
C ASN A 386 13.91 20.67 -12.57
N ASN A 387 14.10 19.46 -12.07
CA ASN A 387 15.02 18.49 -12.66
C ASN A 387 14.44 17.85 -13.92
N ILE A 388 13.12 17.74 -14.01
CA ILE A 388 12.41 17.01 -15.06
C ILE A 388 11.77 17.91 -16.12
N GLU A 389 11.49 19.18 -15.84
CA GLU A 389 10.97 20.14 -16.83
C GLU A 389 11.98 20.42 -17.94
N LYS A 390 11.48 20.55 -19.20
CA LYS A 390 12.29 20.92 -20.37
C LYS A 390 12.66 22.38 -20.37
#